data_118ee93d3972a7d98e548cb98d6a138c
#
_entry.id   118ee93d3972a7d98e548cb98d6a138c
#
_cell.length_a   1.000
_cell.length_b   1.000
_cell.length_c   1.000
_cell.angle_alpha   90.00
_cell.angle_beta   90.00
_cell.angle_gamma   90.00
#
_symmetry.space_group_name_H-M   'P 1'
#
loop_
_entity.id
_entity.type
_entity.pdbx_description
1 polymer ?
#
loop_
_entity_poly.entity_id
_entity_poly.type
_entity_poly.pdbx_seq_one_letter_code
_entity_poly.pdbx_strand_id
1 'polypeptide(L)'
;MSPDLTLTVREIGPGTAYELTGDQVAALVAVPDLVKLTPAPGGRWNVRGNQKVGLVRLRTRSGGAIHLRLCPKLGIRDLLFLLSYAPTDPWHPEPVTAATADDLLPALADLLARTARRTLEGGVLHGYREVADELPLIRGRIRTTDQLRRSGLPLPISVRYDDHTPDIPENRILLAALHLAAHLPGVPQPTRLTLRHLADRLHGVRRPHPGEPHPSWTPTRLNSRYAPALRLAELLLSGRSIRPEGGAPTLSDGFLLDLPRVFERFVTVTLGEALARQGIRCAPQDVHRLDEAGKAPFRPDLVLYRGGRPISVMDAKYTFLKVTAPPVDHLYQLLAYCTALGIPHGHLVYAATTPGQAPTDHLIRNSPVTITAHALNLNDSPAGLLAQMATLAALAARTAAVDSEQDRGKL
;
A
#
# COMPACT_ATOMS: atom_id res chain seq x y z
N MET A 1 3.36 35.30 17.48
CA MET A 1 2.84 33.97 17.07
C MET A 1 2.48 34.12 15.59
N SER A 2 3.11 33.35 14.71
CA SER A 2 2.67 33.30 13.31
C SER A 2 1.27 32.65 13.25
N PRO A 3 0.34 33.20 12.45
CA PRO A 3 -0.98 32.61 12.32
C PRO A 3 -0.91 31.20 11.71
N ASP A 4 -1.86 30.36 12.05
CA ASP A 4 -2.01 29.05 11.43
C ASP A 4 -2.31 29.24 9.94
N LEU A 5 -1.61 28.50 9.09
CA LEU A 5 -1.71 28.57 7.63
C LEU A 5 -2.29 27.27 7.07
N THR A 6 -3.30 27.37 6.21
CA THR A 6 -3.81 26.19 5.49
C THR A 6 -3.35 26.25 4.03
N LEU A 7 -2.65 25.19 3.58
CA LEU A 7 -2.21 25.02 2.22
C LEU A 7 -2.95 23.83 1.60
N THR A 8 -3.59 24.05 0.45
CA THR A 8 -4.23 22.98 -0.32
C THR A 8 -3.48 22.79 -1.63
N VAL A 9 -2.88 21.60 -1.81
CA VAL A 9 -2.00 21.30 -2.93
C VAL A 9 -2.41 19.97 -3.55
N ARG A 10 -2.38 19.87 -4.87
CA ARG A 10 -2.57 18.58 -5.56
C ARG A 10 -1.30 17.73 -5.47
N GLU A 11 -1.46 16.41 -5.30
CA GLU A 11 -0.34 15.48 -5.19
C GLU A 11 0.56 15.45 -6.43
N ILE A 12 -0.01 15.75 -7.60
CA ILE A 12 0.70 15.92 -8.89
C ILE A 12 0.12 17.11 -9.63
N GLY A 13 0.98 17.93 -10.23
CA GLY A 13 0.54 19.07 -11.04
C GLY A 13 1.56 20.20 -11.06
N PRO A 14 1.20 21.36 -11.61
CA PRO A 14 2.09 22.52 -11.74
C PRO A 14 2.45 23.16 -10.39
N GLY A 15 1.71 22.83 -9.32
CA GLY A 15 1.81 23.46 -8.02
C GLY A 15 0.92 24.70 -7.88
N THR A 16 0.88 25.26 -6.68
CA THR A 16 0.10 26.45 -6.33
C THR A 16 1.02 27.48 -5.67
N ALA A 17 0.92 28.74 -6.08
CA ALA A 17 1.74 29.81 -5.55
C ALA A 17 1.15 30.39 -4.26
N TYR A 18 1.95 30.42 -3.19
CA TYR A 18 1.59 30.95 -1.87
C TYR A 18 2.59 32.00 -1.40
N GLU A 19 2.11 32.95 -0.60
CA GLU A 19 2.95 33.84 0.20
C GLU A 19 3.33 33.11 1.48
N LEU A 20 4.63 32.88 1.66
CA LEU A 20 5.15 32.11 2.80
C LEU A 20 6.22 32.92 3.53
N THR A 21 6.18 32.89 4.85
CA THR A 21 7.27 33.43 5.68
C THR A 21 8.49 32.50 5.66
N GLY A 22 9.66 33.02 6.02
CA GLY A 22 10.89 32.22 6.06
C GLY A 22 10.77 30.95 6.95
N ASP A 23 10.07 31.06 8.07
CA ASP A 23 9.79 29.92 8.96
C ASP A 23 8.88 28.85 8.34
N GLN A 24 7.87 29.31 7.58
CA GLN A 24 6.97 28.40 6.86
C GLN A 24 7.70 27.69 5.72
N VAL A 25 8.55 28.40 4.98
CA VAL A 25 9.42 27.81 3.95
C VAL A 25 10.34 26.78 4.58
N ALA A 26 11.01 27.10 5.69
CA ALA A 26 11.89 26.16 6.37
C ALA A 26 11.16 24.89 6.83
N ALA A 27 9.92 25.02 7.34
CA ALA A 27 9.09 23.89 7.73
C ALA A 27 8.69 22.98 6.55
N LEU A 28 8.38 23.56 5.40
CA LEU A 28 8.01 22.82 4.18
C LEU A 28 9.22 22.18 3.51
N VAL A 29 10.40 22.85 3.50
CA VAL A 29 11.66 22.29 2.99
C VAL A 29 12.11 21.08 3.80
N ALA A 30 11.78 21.03 5.09
CA ALA A 30 12.11 19.90 5.96
C ALA A 30 11.31 18.62 5.64
N VAL A 31 10.31 18.70 4.76
CA VAL A 31 9.46 17.54 4.36
C VAL A 31 9.41 17.36 2.83
N PRO A 32 10.57 17.11 2.18
CA PRO A 32 10.67 17.04 0.72
C PRO A 32 9.85 15.87 0.13
N ASP A 33 9.59 14.85 0.92
CA ASP A 33 8.74 13.71 0.53
C ASP A 33 7.26 14.07 0.40
N LEU A 34 6.83 15.19 0.94
CA LEU A 34 5.43 15.64 0.89
C LEU A 34 5.22 16.70 -0.18
N VAL A 35 6.12 17.67 -0.23
CA VAL A 35 6.04 18.81 -1.16
C VAL A 35 7.39 19.22 -1.68
N LYS A 36 7.40 19.77 -2.89
CA LYS A 36 8.55 20.44 -3.51
C LYS A 36 8.25 21.92 -3.61
N LEU A 37 9.20 22.77 -3.21
CA LEU A 37 9.10 24.20 -3.28
C LEU A 37 10.01 24.74 -4.39
N THR A 38 9.47 25.69 -5.16
CA THR A 38 10.26 26.48 -6.12
C THR A 38 9.86 27.95 -6.00
N PRO A 39 10.80 28.88 -6.16
CA PRO A 39 10.47 30.30 -6.17
C PRO A 39 9.47 30.63 -7.28
N ALA A 40 8.55 31.56 -7.01
CA ALA A 40 7.56 32.07 -7.95
C ALA A 40 7.62 33.62 -8.03
N PRO A 41 7.13 34.23 -9.10
CA PRO A 41 7.12 35.70 -9.23
C PRO A 41 6.39 36.39 -8.07
N GLY A 42 6.85 37.62 -7.74
CA GLY A 42 6.25 38.44 -6.66
C GLY A 42 6.60 37.97 -5.25
N GLY A 43 7.75 37.32 -5.02
CA GLY A 43 8.20 36.88 -3.70
C GLY A 43 7.40 35.68 -3.15
N ARG A 44 6.61 35.03 -3.99
CA ARG A 44 5.80 33.85 -3.63
C ARG A 44 6.60 32.56 -3.82
N TRP A 45 6.05 31.48 -3.29
CA TRP A 45 6.58 30.14 -3.43
C TRP A 45 5.56 29.22 -4.10
N ASN A 46 5.98 28.56 -5.15
CA ASN A 46 5.18 27.51 -5.78
C ASN A 46 5.34 26.22 -5.01
N VAL A 47 4.25 25.74 -4.41
CA VAL A 47 4.20 24.51 -3.61
C VAL A 47 3.56 23.42 -4.46
N ARG A 48 4.30 22.36 -4.70
CA ARG A 48 3.89 21.18 -5.49
C ARG A 48 3.89 19.94 -4.62
N GLY A 49 2.82 19.13 -4.68
CA GLY A 49 2.76 17.84 -3.99
C GLY A 49 3.71 16.80 -4.58
N ASN A 50 4.03 15.78 -3.80
CA ASN A 50 4.94 14.69 -4.16
C ASN A 50 4.26 13.33 -4.00
N GLN A 51 3.22 13.07 -4.81
CA GLN A 51 2.51 11.78 -4.96
C GLN A 51 1.89 11.23 -3.67
N LYS A 52 1.73 12.08 -2.65
CA LYS A 52 1.06 11.73 -1.39
C LYS A 52 -0.23 12.50 -1.25
N VAL A 53 -1.21 11.86 -0.62
CA VAL A 53 -2.56 12.41 -0.41
C VAL A 53 -2.94 12.30 1.06
N GLY A 54 -3.54 13.34 1.59
CA GLY A 54 -3.99 13.36 2.98
C GLY A 54 -3.88 14.72 3.65
N LEU A 55 -3.85 14.72 4.98
CA LEU A 55 -3.78 15.90 5.80
C LEU A 55 -2.63 15.79 6.79
N VAL A 56 -1.79 16.82 6.86
CA VAL A 56 -0.63 16.87 7.77
C VAL A 56 -0.58 18.23 8.47
N ARG A 57 -0.24 18.22 9.73
CA ARG A 57 0.07 19.41 10.52
C ARG A 57 1.58 19.51 10.72
N LEU A 58 2.18 20.57 10.18
CA LEU A 58 3.59 20.91 10.38
C LEU A 58 3.70 22.04 11.40
N ARG A 59 4.65 21.94 12.31
CA ARG A 59 4.97 23.03 13.26
C ARG A 59 6.06 23.90 12.69
N THR A 60 5.89 25.23 12.79
CA THR A 60 6.94 26.20 12.50
C THR A 60 7.79 26.46 13.74
N ARG A 61 9.01 26.94 13.56
CA ARG A 61 9.91 27.29 14.70
C ARG A 61 9.33 28.40 15.57
N SER A 62 8.57 29.31 14.99
CA SER A 62 7.90 30.40 15.69
C SER A 62 6.63 30.00 16.44
N GLY A 63 6.29 28.69 16.48
CA GLY A 63 5.16 28.15 17.24
C GLY A 63 3.82 28.15 16.50
N GLY A 64 3.77 28.59 15.23
CA GLY A 64 2.60 28.47 14.36
C GLY A 64 2.45 27.05 13.77
N ALA A 65 1.33 26.77 13.11
CA ALA A 65 1.10 25.52 12.41
C ALA A 65 0.78 25.73 10.92
N ILE A 66 1.24 24.81 10.08
CA ILE A 66 0.82 24.70 8.68
C ILE A 66 -0.06 23.45 8.57
N HIS A 67 -1.31 23.64 8.18
CA HIS A 67 -2.22 22.58 7.82
C HIS A 67 -2.08 22.30 6.33
N LEU A 68 -1.30 21.27 5.98
CA LEU A 68 -1.03 20.88 4.61
C LEU A 68 -2.05 19.83 4.17
N ARG A 69 -2.91 20.21 3.23
CA ARG A 69 -3.90 19.34 2.61
C ARG A 69 -3.40 18.94 1.23
N LEU A 70 -3.12 17.65 1.05
CA LEU A 70 -2.68 17.05 -0.20
C LEU A 70 -3.85 16.33 -0.86
N CYS A 71 -4.33 16.89 -1.98
CA CYS A 71 -5.52 16.41 -2.67
C CYS A 71 -5.16 15.46 -3.82
N PRO A 72 -5.91 14.36 -4.02
CA PRO A 72 -5.66 13.45 -5.13
C PRO A 72 -5.99 14.11 -6.48
N LYS A 73 -5.31 13.68 -7.52
CA LYS A 73 -5.66 14.01 -8.91
C LYS A 73 -6.83 13.14 -9.37
N LEU A 74 -6.90 11.92 -8.89
CA LEU A 74 -8.01 11.00 -9.13
C LEU A 74 -9.25 11.40 -8.33
N GLY A 75 -10.42 11.06 -8.86
CA GLY A 75 -11.65 11.11 -8.10
C GLY A 75 -11.58 10.23 -6.85
N ILE A 76 -12.22 10.66 -5.75
CA ILE A 76 -12.22 9.87 -4.50
C ILE A 76 -12.78 8.48 -4.72
N ARG A 77 -13.82 8.34 -5.53
CA ARG A 77 -14.43 7.04 -5.89
C ARG A 77 -13.40 6.09 -6.51
N ASP A 78 -12.63 6.58 -7.48
CA ASP A 78 -11.64 5.77 -8.20
C ASP A 78 -10.49 5.40 -7.28
N LEU A 79 -10.05 6.35 -6.45
CA LEU A 79 -9.06 6.09 -5.43
C LEU A 79 -9.53 5.03 -4.42
N LEU A 80 -10.77 5.13 -3.92
CA LEU A 80 -11.35 4.13 -3.01
C LEU A 80 -11.43 2.74 -3.65
N PHE A 81 -11.73 2.67 -4.96
CA PHE A 81 -11.68 1.41 -5.69
C PHE A 81 -10.27 0.80 -5.68
N LEU A 82 -9.23 1.58 -6.04
CA LEU A 82 -7.84 1.11 -6.02
C LEU A 82 -7.42 0.61 -4.62
N LEU A 83 -7.87 1.32 -3.57
CA LEU A 83 -7.56 1.01 -2.18
C LEU A 83 -8.25 -0.26 -1.67
N SER A 84 -9.51 -0.47 -2.05
CA SER A 84 -10.36 -1.56 -1.55
C SER A 84 -10.29 -2.82 -2.39
N TYR A 85 -9.67 -2.76 -3.58
CA TYR A 85 -9.65 -3.91 -4.47
C TYR A 85 -9.03 -5.14 -3.79
N ALA A 86 -9.83 -6.19 -3.72
CA ALA A 86 -9.44 -7.50 -3.21
C ALA A 86 -10.01 -8.59 -4.13
N PRO A 87 -9.19 -9.57 -4.52
CA PRO A 87 -9.56 -10.61 -5.48
C PRO A 87 -10.76 -11.46 -5.10
N THR A 88 -10.93 -11.71 -3.80
CA THR A 88 -11.91 -12.68 -3.28
C THR A 88 -13.27 -12.07 -2.94
N ASP A 89 -13.42 -10.76 -3.10
CA ASP A 89 -14.68 -10.07 -2.81
C ASP A 89 -15.06 -9.23 -4.05
N PRO A 90 -16.14 -9.60 -4.80
CA PRO A 90 -16.61 -8.77 -5.88
C PRO A 90 -16.96 -7.39 -5.34
N TRP A 91 -16.23 -6.40 -5.79
CA TRP A 91 -16.45 -5.01 -5.42
C TRP A 91 -17.87 -4.59 -5.82
N HIS A 92 -18.71 -4.37 -4.82
CA HIS A 92 -20.02 -3.76 -5.03
C HIS A 92 -19.86 -2.25 -4.86
N PRO A 93 -20.09 -1.48 -5.94
CA PRO A 93 -20.08 -0.02 -5.87
C PRO A 93 -21.31 0.46 -5.10
N GLU A 94 -21.24 0.43 -3.79
CA GLU A 94 -22.18 1.23 -3.02
C GLU A 94 -21.78 2.70 -3.20
N PRO A 95 -22.75 3.60 -3.46
CA PRO A 95 -22.46 5.01 -3.70
C PRO A 95 -21.79 5.61 -2.46
N VAL A 96 -20.50 5.84 -2.54
CA VAL A 96 -19.79 6.72 -1.62
C VAL A 96 -20.13 8.14 -2.07
N THR A 97 -20.88 8.87 -1.25
CA THR A 97 -21.32 10.25 -1.53
C THR A 97 -20.19 11.26 -1.31
N ALA A 98 -18.94 10.87 -1.50
CA ALA A 98 -17.79 11.76 -1.37
C ALA A 98 -17.57 12.53 -2.68
N ALA A 99 -17.95 13.80 -2.70
CA ALA A 99 -17.90 14.65 -3.90
C ALA A 99 -16.61 15.47 -4.03
N THR A 100 -15.85 15.65 -2.96
CA THR A 100 -14.69 16.55 -2.91
C THR A 100 -13.46 15.92 -2.26
N ALA A 101 -12.28 16.50 -2.49
CA ALA A 101 -11.04 16.08 -1.86
C ALA A 101 -11.05 16.21 -0.33
N ASP A 102 -11.95 17.01 0.23
CA ASP A 102 -12.12 17.19 1.67
C ASP A 102 -12.75 15.96 2.32
N ASP A 103 -13.40 15.10 1.52
CA ASP A 103 -14.17 13.95 1.98
C ASP A 103 -13.36 12.63 1.97
N LEU A 104 -12.06 12.65 1.59
CA LEU A 104 -11.25 11.43 1.49
C LEU A 104 -11.15 10.68 2.83
N LEU A 105 -10.82 11.37 3.92
CA LEU A 105 -10.67 10.73 5.22
C LEU A 105 -12.01 10.21 5.78
N PRO A 106 -13.11 10.99 5.73
CA PRO A 106 -14.44 10.48 6.01
C PRO A 106 -14.84 9.28 5.16
N ALA A 107 -14.56 9.32 3.86
CA ALA A 107 -14.88 8.23 2.94
C ALA A 107 -14.10 6.94 3.23
N LEU A 108 -12.82 7.04 3.59
CA LEU A 108 -12.01 5.90 4.03
C LEU A 108 -12.52 5.30 5.34
N ALA A 109 -12.89 6.16 6.30
CA ALA A 109 -13.45 5.72 7.58
C ALA A 109 -14.78 4.99 7.38
N ASP A 110 -15.64 5.49 6.50
CA ASP A 110 -16.93 4.88 6.16
C ASP A 110 -16.73 3.54 5.40
N LEU A 111 -15.79 3.49 4.45
CA LEU A 111 -15.42 2.25 3.76
C LEU A 111 -14.91 1.19 4.74
N LEU A 112 -14.05 1.57 5.69
CA LEU A 112 -13.58 0.63 6.72
C LEU A 112 -14.74 0.16 7.60
N ALA A 113 -15.64 1.05 8.02
CA ALA A 113 -16.79 0.71 8.84
C ALA A 113 -17.70 -0.33 8.15
N ARG A 114 -17.99 -0.15 6.86
CA ARG A 114 -18.82 -1.09 6.08
C ARG A 114 -18.10 -2.43 5.90
N THR A 115 -16.83 -2.41 5.49
CA THR A 115 -16.07 -3.62 5.24
C THR A 115 -15.86 -4.42 6.53
N ALA A 116 -15.52 -3.76 7.64
CA ALA A 116 -15.39 -4.40 8.95
C ALA A 116 -16.71 -4.96 9.46
N ARG A 117 -17.84 -4.27 9.22
CA ARG A 117 -19.18 -4.78 9.59
C ARG A 117 -19.44 -6.10 8.90
N ARG A 118 -19.32 -6.18 7.57
CA ARG A 118 -19.49 -7.42 6.79
C ARG A 118 -18.57 -8.52 7.30
N THR A 119 -17.29 -8.18 7.53
CA THR A 119 -16.30 -9.11 8.07
C THR A 119 -16.73 -9.72 9.40
N LEU A 120 -17.26 -8.90 10.31
CA LEU A 120 -17.67 -9.32 11.65
C LEU A 120 -19.08 -9.90 11.72
N GLU A 121 -19.92 -9.79 10.69
CA GLU A 121 -21.25 -10.44 10.64
C GLU A 121 -21.15 -11.95 10.82
N GLY A 122 -20.12 -12.59 10.27
CA GLY A 122 -19.82 -14.01 10.48
C GLY A 122 -19.15 -14.33 11.82
N GLY A 123 -19.17 -13.41 12.78
CA GLY A 123 -18.50 -13.54 14.10
C GLY A 123 -17.04 -13.13 14.10
N VAL A 124 -16.46 -12.99 15.28
CA VAL A 124 -15.03 -12.72 15.46
C VAL A 124 -14.22 -13.97 15.13
N LEU A 125 -13.15 -13.81 14.35
CA LEU A 125 -12.24 -14.92 14.04
C LEU A 125 -11.47 -15.30 15.31
N HIS A 126 -11.37 -16.59 15.58
CA HIS A 126 -10.55 -17.14 16.64
C HIS A 126 -9.43 -17.99 16.03
N GLY A 127 -8.33 -18.03 16.71
CA GLY A 127 -7.18 -18.86 16.34
C GLY A 127 -6.52 -19.47 17.55
N TYR A 128 -5.61 -20.39 17.30
CA TYR A 128 -4.78 -20.98 18.33
C TYR A 128 -3.50 -20.18 18.50
N ARG A 129 -3.19 -19.84 19.74
CA ARG A 129 -1.95 -19.19 20.12
C ARG A 129 -1.24 -20.03 21.17
N GLU A 130 0.01 -20.37 20.92
CA GLU A 130 0.85 -21.00 21.92
C GLU A 130 1.11 -20.03 23.08
N VAL A 131 0.73 -20.43 24.28
CA VAL A 131 0.90 -19.69 25.51
C VAL A 131 1.81 -20.47 26.45
N ALA A 132 2.85 -19.79 26.94
CA ALA A 132 3.66 -20.28 28.05
C ALA A 132 3.17 -19.59 29.34
N ASP A 133 2.72 -20.37 30.30
CA ASP A 133 2.08 -19.88 31.51
C ASP A 133 2.50 -20.69 32.75
N GLU A 134 2.14 -20.18 33.90
CA GLU A 134 2.35 -20.83 35.19
C GLU A 134 1.00 -21.05 35.87
N LEU A 135 0.55 -22.28 35.89
CA LEU A 135 -0.79 -22.62 36.35
C LEU A 135 -0.74 -23.57 37.55
N PRO A 136 -1.75 -23.52 38.44
CA PRO A 136 -1.88 -24.49 39.53
C PRO A 136 -2.29 -25.89 39.07
N LEU A 137 -2.58 -26.05 37.77
CA LEU A 137 -2.97 -27.30 37.17
C LEU A 137 -2.26 -27.49 35.81
N ILE A 138 -2.15 -28.74 35.36
CA ILE A 138 -1.53 -29.05 34.08
C ILE A 138 -2.53 -28.77 32.95
N ARG A 139 -2.13 -27.87 32.04
CA ARG A 139 -2.80 -27.60 30.77
C ARG A 139 -1.76 -27.72 29.64
N GLY A 140 -1.99 -28.59 28.68
CA GLY A 140 -1.06 -28.85 27.59
C GLY A 140 0.21 -29.60 28.02
N ARG A 141 1.39 -29.10 27.68
CA ARG A 141 2.70 -29.73 27.96
C ARG A 141 3.43 -29.00 29.08
N ILE A 142 4.03 -29.76 30.00
CA ILE A 142 4.89 -29.23 31.06
C ILE A 142 6.20 -28.80 30.44
N ARG A 143 6.65 -27.57 30.77
CA ARG A 143 7.97 -27.03 30.43
C ARG A 143 8.99 -27.50 31.48
N THR A 144 9.45 -28.73 31.33
CA THR A 144 10.29 -29.43 32.33
C THR A 144 11.56 -28.66 32.65
N THR A 145 12.20 -28.05 31.65
CA THR A 145 13.43 -27.23 31.85
C THR A 145 13.19 -26.04 32.77
N ASP A 146 12.05 -25.37 32.63
CA ASP A 146 11.70 -24.21 33.46
C ASP A 146 11.26 -24.64 34.85
N GLN A 147 10.52 -25.77 34.93
CA GLN A 147 10.10 -26.33 36.19
C GLN A 147 11.29 -26.81 37.05
N LEU A 148 12.32 -27.44 36.45
CA LEU A 148 13.51 -27.92 37.11
C LEU A 148 14.43 -26.75 37.62
N ARG A 149 14.35 -25.60 36.99
CA ARG A 149 15.09 -24.40 37.46
C ARG A 149 14.48 -23.76 38.72
N ARG A 150 13.28 -24.18 39.11
CA ARG A 150 12.62 -23.69 40.32
C ARG A 150 13.06 -24.54 41.53
N SER A 151 13.75 -23.91 42.44
CA SER A 151 14.06 -24.49 43.73
C SER A 151 12.87 -24.29 44.66
N GLY A 152 12.08 -25.31 44.95
CA GLY A 152 10.98 -25.20 45.89
C GLY A 152 9.72 -25.97 45.55
N LEU A 153 8.56 -25.40 45.84
CA LEU A 153 7.25 -26.05 45.66
C LEU A 153 6.95 -26.39 44.22
N PRO A 154 6.29 -27.57 43.96
CA PRO A 154 5.98 -27.98 42.60
C PRO A 154 4.93 -27.11 41.89
N LEU A 155 4.26 -26.22 42.61
CA LEU A 155 3.24 -25.29 42.11
C LEU A 155 3.72 -23.84 42.21
N PRO A 156 3.34 -22.98 41.21
CA PRO A 156 2.62 -23.31 39.98
C PRO A 156 3.48 -24.10 38.99
N ILE A 157 2.83 -24.87 38.11
CA ILE A 157 3.48 -25.70 37.09
C ILE A 157 3.71 -24.84 35.82
N SER A 158 4.95 -24.81 35.33
CA SER A 158 5.28 -24.16 34.05
C SER A 158 4.73 -25.01 32.90
N VAL A 159 3.75 -24.49 32.18
CA VAL A 159 3.03 -25.21 31.11
C VAL A 159 3.11 -24.44 29.80
N ARG A 160 2.92 -25.17 28.70
CA ARG A 160 2.75 -24.63 27.36
C ARG A 160 1.53 -25.28 26.75
N TYR A 161 0.60 -24.45 26.28
CA TYR A 161 -0.65 -24.92 25.69
C TYR A 161 -1.11 -24.00 24.57
N ASP A 162 -1.92 -24.56 23.65
CA ASP A 162 -2.59 -23.77 22.62
C ASP A 162 -3.89 -23.20 23.18
N ASP A 163 -3.97 -21.89 23.21
CA ASP A 163 -5.16 -21.16 23.67
C ASP A 163 -5.99 -20.72 22.47
N HIS A 164 -7.27 -21.08 22.47
CA HIS A 164 -8.22 -20.67 21.44
C HIS A 164 -8.76 -19.27 21.78
N THR A 165 -8.25 -18.26 21.10
CA THR A 165 -8.41 -16.85 21.49
C THR A 165 -8.78 -15.98 20.29
N PRO A 166 -9.55 -14.88 20.49
CA PRO A 166 -9.71 -13.84 19.48
C PRO A 166 -8.46 -12.96 19.35
N ASP A 167 -7.48 -13.04 20.27
CA ASP A 167 -6.27 -12.21 20.26
C ASP A 167 -5.23 -12.69 19.25
N ILE A 168 -5.60 -12.64 17.97
CA ILE A 168 -4.82 -13.04 16.80
C ILE A 168 -4.39 -11.83 15.96
N PRO A 169 -3.37 -11.96 15.11
CA PRO A 169 -2.86 -10.87 14.27
C PRO A 169 -3.96 -10.11 13.50
N GLU A 170 -4.88 -10.83 12.89
CA GLU A 170 -5.97 -10.28 12.09
C GLU A 170 -6.85 -9.32 12.91
N ASN A 171 -7.27 -9.76 14.08
CA ASN A 171 -8.13 -8.94 14.94
C ASN A 171 -7.38 -7.75 15.55
N ARG A 172 -6.09 -7.89 15.86
CA ARG A 172 -5.25 -6.78 16.35
C ARG A 172 -5.10 -5.68 15.29
N ILE A 173 -4.85 -6.06 14.03
CA ILE A 173 -4.75 -5.13 12.90
C ILE A 173 -6.09 -4.41 12.72
N LEU A 174 -7.20 -5.17 12.68
CA LEU A 174 -8.53 -4.60 12.49
C LEU A 174 -8.89 -3.62 13.63
N LEU A 175 -8.65 -4.01 14.89
CA LEU A 175 -8.92 -3.17 16.06
C LEU A 175 -8.12 -1.86 16.01
N ALA A 176 -6.84 -1.93 15.68
CA ALA A 176 -5.98 -0.75 15.55
C ALA A 176 -6.51 0.22 14.48
N ALA A 177 -6.90 -0.31 13.32
CA ALA A 177 -7.43 0.50 12.22
C ALA A 177 -8.80 1.12 12.55
N LEU A 178 -9.69 0.40 13.22
CA LEU A 178 -10.98 0.93 13.67
C LEU A 178 -10.81 2.10 14.63
N HIS A 179 -9.87 1.97 15.58
CA HIS A 179 -9.54 3.08 16.48
C HIS A 179 -8.93 4.27 15.74
N LEU A 180 -7.98 4.03 14.83
CA LEU A 180 -7.40 5.09 14.02
C LEU A 180 -8.47 5.82 13.21
N ALA A 181 -9.30 5.09 12.48
CA ALA A 181 -10.35 5.66 11.62
C ALA A 181 -11.37 6.49 12.42
N ALA A 182 -11.71 6.08 13.64
CA ALA A 182 -12.63 6.83 14.51
C ALA A 182 -12.06 8.20 14.95
N HIS A 183 -10.74 8.41 14.84
CA HIS A 183 -10.07 9.65 15.23
C HIS A 183 -9.60 10.49 14.03
N LEU A 184 -9.85 10.04 12.79
CA LEU A 184 -9.50 10.83 11.60
C LEU A 184 -10.29 12.15 11.56
N PRO A 185 -9.66 13.23 11.10
CA PRO A 185 -10.33 14.53 10.94
C PRO A 185 -11.53 14.44 9.98
N GLY A 186 -12.59 15.19 10.27
CA GLY A 186 -13.76 15.30 9.41
C GLY A 186 -14.70 14.09 9.42
N VAL A 187 -14.38 13.01 10.11
CA VAL A 187 -15.27 11.82 10.17
C VAL A 187 -16.59 12.16 10.86
N PRO A 188 -17.75 11.90 10.22
CA PRO A 188 -19.05 12.17 10.79
C PRO A 188 -19.31 11.37 12.07
N GLN A 189 -20.05 11.96 13.01
CA GLN A 189 -20.38 11.32 14.28
C GLN A 189 -21.04 9.93 14.14
N PRO A 190 -21.96 9.67 13.21
CA PRO A 190 -22.55 8.35 13.03
C PRO A 190 -21.51 7.29 12.63
N THR A 191 -20.61 7.61 11.69
CA THR A 191 -19.52 6.73 11.27
C THR A 191 -18.56 6.45 12.41
N ARG A 192 -18.24 7.48 13.20
CA ARG A 192 -17.37 7.37 14.38
C ARG A 192 -17.96 6.43 15.45
N LEU A 193 -19.26 6.53 15.70
CA LEU A 193 -19.98 5.62 16.61
C LEU A 193 -19.97 4.18 16.07
N THR A 194 -20.21 4.00 14.77
CA THR A 194 -20.16 2.68 14.12
C THR A 194 -18.78 2.03 14.29
N LEU A 195 -17.71 2.78 14.03
CA LEU A 195 -16.33 2.28 14.15
C LEU A 195 -16.01 1.86 15.59
N ARG A 196 -16.46 2.65 16.58
CA ARG A 196 -16.31 2.32 18.01
C ARG A 196 -17.08 1.06 18.37
N HIS A 197 -18.34 0.96 17.97
CA HIS A 197 -19.15 -0.25 18.19
C HIS A 197 -18.50 -1.51 17.58
N LEU A 198 -17.92 -1.41 16.37
CA LEU A 198 -17.22 -2.52 15.74
C LEU A 198 -15.93 -2.88 16.52
N ALA A 199 -15.21 -1.88 17.05
CA ALA A 199 -14.06 -2.11 17.90
C ALA A 199 -14.44 -2.81 19.22
N ASP A 200 -15.58 -2.46 19.82
CA ASP A 200 -16.08 -3.09 21.04
C ASP A 200 -16.45 -4.57 20.83
N ARG A 201 -16.81 -4.97 19.60
CA ARG A 201 -17.05 -6.38 19.27
C ARG A 201 -15.75 -7.23 19.31
N LEU A 202 -14.59 -6.62 19.22
CA LEU A 202 -13.28 -7.25 19.31
C LEU A 202 -12.78 -7.31 20.77
N HIS A 203 -13.67 -7.56 21.72
CA HIS A 203 -13.31 -7.73 23.13
C HIS A 203 -12.33 -8.91 23.31
N GLY A 204 -11.42 -8.80 24.25
CA GLY A 204 -10.36 -9.81 24.47
C GLY A 204 -9.18 -9.72 23.49
N VAL A 205 -9.22 -8.82 22.53
CA VAL A 205 -8.11 -8.54 21.61
C VAL A 205 -7.19 -7.47 22.22
N ARG A 206 -5.89 -7.73 22.26
CA ARG A 206 -4.90 -6.78 22.79
C ARG A 206 -4.82 -5.53 21.91
N ARG A 207 -4.94 -4.37 22.52
CA ARG A 207 -4.67 -3.10 21.85
C ARG A 207 -3.17 -2.94 21.62
N PRO A 208 -2.71 -2.65 20.40
CA PRO A 208 -1.31 -2.35 20.16
C PRO A 208 -0.92 -1.03 20.86
N HIS A 209 0.30 -0.99 21.40
CA HIS A 209 0.85 0.25 21.97
C HIS A 209 1.23 1.25 20.87
N PRO A 210 1.18 2.56 21.15
CA PRO A 210 1.67 3.57 20.21
C PRO A 210 3.13 3.30 19.81
N GLY A 211 3.38 3.15 18.50
CA GLY A 211 4.72 2.87 17.97
C GLY A 211 5.11 1.39 17.91
N GLU A 212 4.26 0.49 18.40
CA GLU A 212 4.45 -0.95 18.22
C GLU A 212 4.20 -1.32 16.75
N PRO A 213 5.09 -2.11 16.10
CA PRO A 213 4.84 -2.59 14.76
C PRO A 213 3.61 -3.51 14.75
N HIS A 214 2.78 -3.35 13.73
CA HIS A 214 1.62 -4.21 13.57
C HIS A 214 2.07 -5.63 13.20
N PRO A 215 1.41 -6.66 13.73
CA PRO A 215 1.73 -8.04 13.37
C PRO A 215 1.44 -8.28 11.88
N SER A 216 2.18 -9.19 11.25
CA SER A 216 1.87 -9.68 9.91
C SER A 216 0.78 -10.76 9.98
N TRP A 217 -0.02 -10.86 8.91
CA TRP A 217 -0.98 -11.94 8.70
C TRP A 217 -0.76 -12.59 7.36
N THR A 218 -1.18 -13.83 7.20
CA THR A 218 -1.05 -14.57 5.94
C THR A 218 -2.44 -14.96 5.44
N PRO A 219 -2.79 -14.67 4.19
CA PRO A 219 -4.06 -15.08 3.60
C PRO A 219 -4.22 -16.59 3.63
N THR A 220 -5.34 -17.05 4.20
CA THR A 220 -5.73 -18.47 4.28
C THR A 220 -7.20 -18.62 3.93
N ARG A 221 -7.67 -19.85 3.72
CA ARG A 221 -9.11 -20.11 3.51
C ARG A 221 -9.95 -19.71 4.72
N LEU A 222 -9.40 -19.81 5.93
CA LEU A 222 -10.12 -19.50 7.18
C LEU A 222 -10.30 -18.01 7.41
N ASN A 223 -9.34 -17.18 6.99
CA ASN A 223 -9.40 -15.72 7.16
C ASN A 223 -9.76 -14.97 5.87
N SER A 224 -10.19 -15.68 4.80
CA SER A 224 -10.52 -15.06 3.51
C SER A 224 -11.54 -13.93 3.63
N ARG A 225 -12.56 -14.08 4.47
CA ARG A 225 -13.58 -13.04 4.72
C ARG A 225 -13.01 -11.78 5.39
N TYR A 226 -11.87 -11.89 6.08
CA TYR A 226 -11.19 -10.77 6.73
C TYR A 226 -10.27 -10.01 5.75
N ALA A 227 -9.85 -10.63 4.66
CA ALA A 227 -8.85 -10.09 3.76
C ALA A 227 -9.17 -8.66 3.25
N PRO A 228 -10.40 -8.31 2.82
CA PRO A 228 -10.72 -6.96 2.39
C PRO A 228 -10.55 -5.92 3.51
N ALA A 229 -11.07 -6.20 4.71
CA ALA A 229 -10.96 -5.31 5.85
C ALA A 229 -9.51 -5.16 6.33
N LEU A 230 -8.73 -6.25 6.34
CA LEU A 230 -7.34 -6.24 6.76
C LEU A 230 -6.45 -5.44 5.80
N ARG A 231 -6.66 -5.58 4.49
CA ARG A 231 -5.91 -4.80 3.50
C ARG A 231 -6.17 -3.30 3.63
N LEU A 232 -7.43 -2.92 3.85
CA LEU A 232 -7.78 -1.52 4.10
C LEU A 232 -7.23 -1.05 5.45
N ALA A 233 -7.25 -1.91 6.47
CA ALA A 233 -6.68 -1.64 7.78
C ALA A 233 -5.17 -1.42 7.71
N GLU A 234 -4.42 -2.30 7.04
CA GLU A 234 -2.97 -2.14 6.83
C GLU A 234 -2.63 -0.84 6.10
N LEU A 235 -3.42 -0.49 5.07
CA LEU A 235 -3.25 0.76 4.36
C LEU A 235 -3.42 1.97 5.29
N LEU A 236 -4.50 2.01 6.08
CA LEU A 236 -4.76 3.08 7.04
C LEU A 236 -3.66 3.16 8.10
N LEU A 237 -3.19 2.04 8.59
CA LEU A 237 -2.12 1.97 9.58
C LEU A 237 -0.75 2.38 9.01
N SER A 238 -0.47 2.06 7.74
CA SER A 238 0.75 2.50 7.06
C SER A 238 0.81 4.01 6.84
N GLY A 239 -0.33 4.65 6.63
CA GLY A 239 -0.43 6.11 6.49
C GLY A 239 -0.08 6.89 7.76
N ARG A 240 -0.13 6.25 8.95
CA ARG A 240 0.25 6.86 10.23
C ARG A 240 1.77 6.88 10.47
N SER A 241 2.53 6.12 9.73
CA SER A 241 3.96 5.83 10.02
C SER A 241 4.96 6.80 9.42
N ILE A 242 4.57 8.01 9.01
CA ILE A 242 5.59 8.98 8.60
C ILE A 242 6.14 9.69 9.83
N ARG A 243 7.06 9.01 10.52
CA ARG A 243 8.08 9.71 11.31
C ARG A 243 9.14 10.17 10.32
N PRO A 244 9.56 11.45 10.34
CA PRO A 244 10.72 11.87 9.59
C PRO A 244 11.91 11.03 10.06
N GLU A 245 12.51 10.26 9.19
CA GLU A 245 13.84 9.72 9.42
C GLU A 245 14.76 10.93 9.59
N GLY A 246 15.28 11.16 10.77
CA GLY A 246 16.18 12.29 11.05
C GLY A 246 15.73 13.30 12.10
N GLY A 247 14.65 13.03 12.85
CA GLY A 247 14.37 13.82 14.07
C GLY A 247 13.98 15.28 13.85
N ALA A 248 13.47 15.64 12.66
CA ALA A 248 12.96 16.98 12.42
C ALA A 248 11.70 17.21 13.29
N PRO A 249 11.68 18.20 14.18
CA PRO A 249 10.58 18.45 15.13
C PRO A 249 9.31 19.00 14.47
N THR A 250 9.25 19.00 13.15
CA THR A 250 8.28 19.74 12.33
C THR A 250 6.96 18.99 12.11
N LEU A 251 6.95 17.66 12.09
CA LEU A 251 5.75 16.86 11.84
C LEU A 251 5.03 16.56 13.17
N SER A 252 3.83 17.07 13.36
CA SER A 252 3.12 16.93 14.63
C SER A 252 2.06 15.83 14.62
N ASP A 253 1.19 15.84 13.59
CA ASP A 253 0.11 14.89 13.40
C ASP A 253 -0.28 14.83 11.93
N GLY A 254 -0.72 13.67 11.43
CA GLY A 254 -1.23 13.59 10.07
C GLY A 254 -1.60 12.19 9.62
N PHE A 255 -2.33 12.15 8.54
CA PHE A 255 -2.63 10.94 7.79
C PHE A 255 -2.25 11.15 6.33
N LEU A 256 -1.43 10.28 5.79
CA LEU A 256 -0.94 10.33 4.42
C LEU A 256 -1.05 8.96 3.76
N LEU A 257 -1.50 8.96 2.52
CA LEU A 257 -1.48 7.81 1.62
C LEU A 257 -0.38 8.01 0.58
N ASP A 258 0.40 6.96 0.38
CA ASP A 258 1.41 6.88 -0.67
C ASP A 258 0.77 6.28 -1.93
N LEU A 259 0.43 7.12 -2.91
CA LEU A 259 -0.30 6.69 -4.10
C LEU A 259 0.52 5.80 -5.04
N PRO A 260 1.83 5.96 -5.23
CA PRO A 260 2.69 4.98 -5.88
C PRO A 260 2.51 3.57 -5.34
N ARG A 261 2.57 3.39 -4.01
CA ARG A 261 2.38 2.07 -3.38
C ARG A 261 0.96 1.51 -3.56
N VAL A 262 -0.05 2.39 -3.53
CA VAL A 262 -1.44 1.99 -3.80
C VAL A 262 -1.58 1.47 -5.22
N PHE A 263 -1.02 2.19 -6.19
CA PHE A 263 -1.06 1.83 -7.60
C PHE A 263 -0.29 0.54 -7.89
N GLU A 264 0.96 0.43 -7.40
CA GLU A 264 1.79 -0.78 -7.49
C GLU A 264 1.04 -2.01 -6.95
N ARG A 265 0.44 -1.88 -5.75
CA ARG A 265 -0.33 -2.97 -5.15
C ARG A 265 -1.53 -3.36 -5.99
N PHE A 266 -2.29 -2.39 -6.51
CA PHE A 266 -3.44 -2.65 -7.38
C PHE A 266 -3.01 -3.43 -8.63
N VAL A 267 -1.97 -2.96 -9.34
CA VAL A 267 -1.41 -3.62 -10.52
C VAL A 267 -0.96 -5.04 -10.19
N THR A 268 -0.19 -5.21 -9.12
CA THR A 268 0.33 -6.53 -8.71
C THR A 268 -0.78 -7.53 -8.38
N VAL A 269 -1.80 -7.10 -7.63
CA VAL A 269 -2.89 -7.98 -7.20
C VAL A 269 -3.76 -8.40 -8.39
N THR A 270 -4.15 -7.44 -9.24
CA THR A 270 -5.01 -7.71 -10.39
C THR A 270 -4.34 -8.58 -11.45
N LEU A 271 -3.05 -8.33 -11.72
CA LEU A 271 -2.27 -9.18 -12.64
C LEU A 271 -2.06 -10.58 -12.07
N GLY A 272 -1.76 -10.68 -10.76
CA GLY A 272 -1.59 -11.96 -10.10
C GLY A 272 -2.81 -12.87 -10.28
N GLU A 273 -4.01 -12.34 -10.16
CA GLU A 273 -5.26 -13.08 -10.39
C GLU A 273 -5.48 -13.48 -11.85
N ALA A 274 -5.29 -12.52 -12.75
CA ALA A 274 -5.52 -12.76 -14.17
C ALA A 274 -4.53 -13.81 -14.73
N LEU A 275 -3.29 -13.81 -14.29
CA LEU A 275 -2.22 -14.67 -14.75
C LEU A 275 -2.18 -16.04 -14.05
N ALA A 276 -2.65 -16.15 -12.81
CA ALA A 276 -2.72 -17.42 -12.10
C ALA A 276 -3.58 -18.45 -12.85
N ARG A 277 -4.66 -18.00 -13.50
CA ARG A 277 -5.53 -18.85 -14.36
C ARG A 277 -4.80 -19.41 -15.58
N GLN A 278 -3.66 -18.82 -15.96
CA GLN A 278 -2.82 -19.22 -17.09
C GLN A 278 -1.57 -19.99 -16.65
N GLY A 279 -1.49 -20.41 -15.38
CA GLY A 279 -0.35 -21.12 -14.83
C GLY A 279 0.92 -20.26 -14.66
N ILE A 280 0.77 -18.92 -14.66
CA ILE A 280 1.86 -17.98 -14.45
C ILE A 280 1.82 -17.51 -13.00
N ARG A 281 2.93 -17.72 -12.29
CA ARG A 281 3.10 -17.23 -10.92
C ARG A 281 3.65 -15.81 -10.94
N CYS A 282 3.00 -14.93 -10.22
CA CYS A 282 3.42 -13.56 -10.00
C CYS A 282 4.14 -13.45 -8.65
N ALA A 283 5.37 -12.95 -8.65
CA ALA A 283 6.17 -12.73 -7.44
C ALA A 283 6.39 -11.21 -7.25
N PRO A 284 5.65 -10.58 -6.32
CA PRO A 284 5.84 -9.16 -6.02
C PRO A 284 7.12 -8.95 -5.22
N GLN A 285 7.84 -7.86 -5.51
CA GLN A 285 9.02 -7.41 -4.78
C GLN A 285 10.08 -8.52 -4.59
N ASP A 286 10.22 -9.41 -5.57
CA ASP A 286 11.15 -10.53 -5.52
C ASP A 286 12.60 -10.01 -5.55
N VAL A 287 13.45 -10.57 -4.70
CA VAL A 287 14.83 -10.08 -4.50
C VAL A 287 15.79 -10.80 -5.41
N HIS A 288 16.41 -10.05 -6.28
CA HIS A 288 17.46 -10.54 -7.20
C HIS A 288 18.78 -9.81 -7.01
N ARG A 289 19.79 -10.21 -7.78
CA ARG A 289 21.13 -9.61 -7.78
C ARG A 289 21.49 -9.15 -9.20
N LEU A 290 22.01 -7.93 -9.30
CA LEU A 290 22.39 -7.35 -10.59
C LEU A 290 23.78 -7.81 -11.02
N ASP A 291 24.68 -8.01 -10.05
CA ASP A 291 26.07 -8.40 -10.26
C ASP A 291 26.32 -9.88 -9.89
N GLU A 292 27.32 -10.50 -10.53
CA GLU A 292 27.72 -11.88 -10.26
C GLU A 292 28.20 -12.09 -8.82
N ALA A 293 28.80 -11.07 -8.20
CA ALA A 293 29.25 -11.12 -6.82
C ALA A 293 28.11 -11.07 -5.80
N GLY A 294 26.87 -10.84 -6.24
CA GLY A 294 25.68 -10.80 -5.40
C GLY A 294 25.61 -9.60 -4.43
N LYS A 295 26.36 -8.53 -4.70
CA LYS A 295 26.45 -7.36 -3.83
C LYS A 295 25.43 -6.25 -4.14
N ALA A 296 24.90 -6.25 -5.37
CA ALA A 296 23.93 -5.26 -5.84
C ALA A 296 22.50 -5.84 -5.87
N PRO A 297 21.74 -5.80 -4.76
CA PRO A 297 20.37 -6.29 -4.75
C PRO A 297 19.44 -5.36 -5.51
N PHE A 298 18.44 -5.92 -6.21
CA PHE A 298 17.36 -5.17 -6.81
C PHE A 298 16.01 -5.88 -6.57
N ARG A 299 14.93 -5.12 -6.67
CA ARG A 299 13.56 -5.59 -6.44
C ARG A 299 12.62 -4.99 -7.46
N PRO A 300 12.25 -5.73 -8.51
CA PRO A 300 11.17 -5.33 -9.40
C PRO A 300 9.82 -5.35 -8.66
N ASP A 301 8.88 -4.52 -9.09
CA ASP A 301 7.54 -4.53 -8.52
C ASP A 301 6.87 -5.89 -8.72
N LEU A 302 7.09 -6.53 -9.89
CA LEU A 302 6.53 -7.84 -10.19
C LEU A 302 7.42 -8.62 -11.15
N VAL A 303 7.75 -9.86 -10.80
CA VAL A 303 8.38 -10.84 -11.70
C VAL A 303 7.40 -11.95 -12.02
N LEU A 304 7.26 -12.28 -13.30
CA LEU A 304 6.39 -13.35 -13.79
C LEU A 304 7.19 -14.62 -14.02
N TYR A 305 6.68 -15.74 -13.51
CA TYR A 305 7.32 -17.04 -13.59
C TYR A 305 6.43 -18.08 -14.26
N ARG A 306 7.01 -18.89 -15.11
CA ARG A 306 6.40 -20.11 -15.68
C ARG A 306 7.36 -21.29 -15.47
N GLY A 307 6.88 -22.37 -14.84
CA GLY A 307 7.73 -23.52 -14.53
C GLY A 307 8.98 -23.21 -13.69
N GLY A 308 8.90 -22.20 -12.80
CA GLY A 308 10.02 -21.77 -11.97
C GLY A 308 11.03 -20.84 -12.65
N ARG A 309 10.90 -20.58 -13.96
CA ARG A 309 11.77 -19.65 -14.70
C ARG A 309 11.15 -18.27 -14.81
N PRO A 310 11.89 -17.17 -14.66
CA PRO A 310 11.39 -15.83 -14.94
C PRO A 310 11.12 -15.70 -16.44
N ILE A 311 9.98 -15.12 -16.81
CA ILE A 311 9.55 -14.96 -18.20
C ILE A 311 9.30 -13.50 -18.56
N SER A 312 9.02 -12.65 -17.59
CA SER A 312 8.85 -11.21 -17.80
C SER A 312 8.98 -10.48 -16.48
N VAL A 313 9.24 -9.18 -16.55
CA VAL A 313 9.32 -8.28 -15.40
C VAL A 313 8.45 -7.06 -15.64
N MET A 314 7.80 -6.57 -14.58
CA MET A 314 6.96 -5.38 -14.64
C MET A 314 7.31 -4.39 -13.56
N ASP A 315 7.14 -3.11 -13.88
CA ASP A 315 7.34 -2.00 -12.98
C ASP A 315 6.20 -0.99 -13.13
N ALA A 316 5.54 -0.68 -12.01
CA ALA A 316 4.36 0.18 -11.97
C ALA A 316 4.74 1.60 -11.55
N LYS A 317 4.45 2.58 -12.40
CA LYS A 317 4.81 3.98 -12.18
C LYS A 317 3.57 4.85 -12.05
N TYR A 318 3.30 5.34 -10.85
CA TYR A 318 2.24 6.33 -10.61
C TYR A 318 2.66 7.69 -11.13
N THR A 319 2.80 7.77 -12.44
CA THR A 319 3.22 8.96 -13.18
C THR A 319 2.38 9.08 -14.43
N PHE A 320 1.78 10.26 -14.63
CA PHE A 320 0.87 10.54 -15.73
C PHE A 320 1.64 11.06 -16.94
N LEU A 321 2.14 10.15 -17.75
CA LEU A 321 2.99 10.41 -18.91
C LEU A 321 2.35 9.88 -20.20
N LYS A 322 2.92 10.26 -21.34
CA LYS A 322 2.66 9.61 -22.63
C LYS A 322 3.54 8.36 -22.73
N VAL A 323 2.93 7.21 -23.02
CA VAL A 323 3.66 5.92 -23.17
C VAL A 323 4.65 5.91 -24.33
N THR A 324 4.49 6.83 -25.28
CA THR A 324 5.38 7.01 -26.44
C THR A 324 6.73 7.65 -26.09
N ALA A 325 6.85 8.27 -24.91
CA ALA A 325 8.06 8.98 -24.47
C ALA A 325 8.28 8.78 -22.95
N PRO A 326 8.53 7.53 -22.51
CA PRO A 326 8.85 7.26 -21.11
C PRO A 326 10.17 7.92 -20.71
N PRO A 327 10.32 8.32 -19.44
CA PRO A 327 11.60 8.77 -18.92
C PRO A 327 12.71 7.73 -19.12
N VAL A 328 13.88 8.19 -19.52
CA VAL A 328 14.99 7.30 -19.87
C VAL A 328 15.48 6.47 -18.67
N ASP A 329 15.40 7.02 -17.48
CA ASP A 329 15.71 6.32 -16.22
C ASP A 329 14.81 5.10 -15.98
N HIS A 330 13.51 5.18 -16.33
CA HIS A 330 12.60 4.03 -16.26
C HIS A 330 12.99 2.93 -17.25
N LEU A 331 13.42 3.31 -18.46
CA LEU A 331 13.92 2.35 -19.45
C LEU A 331 15.22 1.69 -18.98
N TYR A 332 16.17 2.46 -18.42
CA TYR A 332 17.42 1.92 -17.86
C TYR A 332 17.15 0.96 -16.70
N GLN A 333 16.24 1.30 -15.81
CA GLN A 333 15.88 0.43 -14.70
C GLN A 333 15.34 -0.91 -15.19
N LEU A 334 14.40 -0.89 -16.14
CA LEU A 334 13.79 -2.11 -16.63
C LEU A 334 14.75 -2.93 -17.52
N LEU A 335 15.61 -2.26 -18.30
CA LEU A 335 16.67 -2.93 -19.06
C LEU A 335 17.62 -3.69 -18.13
N ALA A 336 18.05 -3.06 -17.03
CA ALA A 336 18.89 -3.72 -16.03
C ALA A 336 18.20 -4.95 -15.43
N TYR A 337 16.91 -4.87 -15.12
CA TYR A 337 16.13 -6.00 -14.63
C TYR A 337 16.04 -7.14 -15.64
N CYS A 338 15.68 -6.82 -16.89
CA CYS A 338 15.61 -7.80 -17.98
C CYS A 338 16.95 -8.50 -18.19
N THR A 339 18.04 -7.73 -18.22
CA THR A 339 19.39 -8.26 -18.43
C THR A 339 19.81 -9.19 -17.29
N ALA A 340 19.60 -8.79 -16.03
CA ALA A 340 19.97 -9.60 -14.87
C ALA A 340 19.15 -10.88 -14.73
N LEU A 341 17.88 -10.86 -15.21
CA LEU A 341 16.99 -12.02 -15.21
C LEU A 341 17.13 -12.89 -16.47
N GLY A 342 17.87 -12.43 -17.48
CA GLY A 342 18.03 -13.13 -18.76
C GLY A 342 16.74 -13.22 -19.56
N ILE A 343 15.88 -12.20 -19.49
CA ILE A 343 14.56 -12.15 -20.16
C ILE A 343 14.50 -11.03 -21.20
N PRO A 344 13.90 -11.26 -22.39
CA PRO A 344 13.87 -10.27 -23.45
C PRO A 344 12.71 -9.29 -23.35
N HIS A 345 11.71 -9.51 -22.46
CA HIS A 345 10.54 -8.66 -22.37
C HIS A 345 10.32 -8.09 -20.97
N GLY A 346 10.16 -6.74 -20.91
CA GLY A 346 9.75 -6.01 -19.72
C GLY A 346 8.56 -5.08 -19.98
N HIS A 347 7.78 -4.78 -18.95
CA HIS A 347 6.59 -3.94 -19.05
C HIS A 347 6.65 -2.79 -18.05
N LEU A 348 6.45 -1.56 -18.54
CA LEU A 348 6.20 -0.36 -17.74
C LEU A 348 4.70 -0.09 -17.71
N VAL A 349 4.12 0.03 -16.52
CA VAL A 349 2.69 0.32 -16.35
C VAL A 349 2.53 1.70 -15.74
N TYR A 350 2.07 2.66 -16.55
CA TYR A 350 1.86 4.03 -16.13
C TYR A 350 0.41 4.31 -15.76
N ALA A 351 0.21 5.17 -14.75
CA ALA A 351 -1.10 5.74 -14.47
C ALA A 351 -1.48 6.74 -15.56
N ALA A 352 -2.73 6.71 -16.01
CA ALA A 352 -3.32 7.66 -16.95
C ALA A 352 -4.68 8.15 -16.46
N THR A 353 -5.13 9.29 -16.96
CA THR A 353 -6.47 9.84 -16.69
C THR A 353 -7.28 10.03 -17.98
N THR A 354 -6.71 9.65 -19.11
CA THR A 354 -7.35 9.74 -20.44
C THR A 354 -7.34 8.38 -21.09
N PRO A 355 -8.43 7.98 -21.76
CA PRO A 355 -8.51 6.72 -22.49
C PRO A 355 -7.66 6.76 -23.77
N GLY A 356 -7.43 5.57 -24.37
CA GLY A 356 -6.99 5.43 -25.76
C GLY A 356 -5.50 5.52 -26.04
N GLN A 357 -4.62 5.46 -25.02
CA GLN A 357 -3.20 5.28 -25.27
C GLN A 357 -2.91 3.79 -25.52
N ALA A 358 -2.62 3.45 -26.78
CA ALA A 358 -2.18 2.09 -27.11
C ALA A 358 -0.82 1.78 -26.47
N PRO A 359 -0.55 0.51 -26.09
CA PRO A 359 0.77 0.11 -25.64
C PRO A 359 1.84 0.43 -26.71
N THR A 360 3.00 0.86 -26.26
CA THR A 360 4.11 1.25 -27.15
C THR A 360 5.35 0.44 -26.82
N ASP A 361 5.91 -0.21 -27.85
CA ASP A 361 7.14 -0.99 -27.73
C ASP A 361 8.37 -0.10 -27.94
N HIS A 362 9.31 -0.22 -27.01
CA HIS A 362 10.63 0.42 -27.07
C HIS A 362 11.69 -0.68 -27.25
N LEU A 363 12.16 -0.83 -28.50
CA LEU A 363 13.24 -1.74 -28.82
C LEU A 363 14.57 -1.14 -28.39
N ILE A 364 15.28 -1.83 -27.48
CA ILE A 364 16.55 -1.31 -26.94
C ILE A 364 17.67 -1.59 -27.94
N ARG A 365 18.37 -0.53 -28.35
CA ARG A 365 19.48 -0.63 -29.33
C ARG A 365 20.57 -1.56 -28.82
N ASN A 366 21.07 -2.44 -29.68
CA ASN A 366 22.12 -3.43 -29.39
C ASN A 366 21.76 -4.38 -28.23
N SER A 367 20.48 -4.64 -27.99
CA SER A 367 20.00 -5.55 -26.96
C SER A 367 18.81 -6.35 -27.51
N PRO A 368 18.61 -7.61 -27.09
CA PRO A 368 17.40 -8.35 -27.43
C PRO A 368 16.18 -7.87 -26.63
N VAL A 369 16.34 -6.91 -25.73
CA VAL A 369 15.27 -6.48 -24.81
C VAL A 369 14.31 -5.53 -25.49
N THR A 370 13.02 -5.85 -25.38
CA THR A 370 11.90 -4.98 -25.71
C THR A 370 11.16 -4.56 -24.44
N ILE A 371 10.94 -3.28 -24.28
CA ILE A 371 10.18 -2.72 -23.14
C ILE A 371 8.86 -2.17 -23.67
N THR A 372 7.75 -2.76 -23.24
CA THR A 372 6.41 -2.30 -23.60
C THR A 372 5.87 -1.36 -22.52
N ALA A 373 5.55 -0.12 -22.91
CA ALA A 373 4.94 0.86 -22.02
C ALA A 373 3.41 0.83 -22.17
N HIS A 374 2.70 0.71 -21.07
CA HIS A 374 1.24 0.66 -20.98
C HIS A 374 0.70 1.86 -20.21
N ALA A 375 -0.44 2.41 -20.64
CA ALA A 375 -1.20 3.42 -19.91
C ALA A 375 -2.47 2.78 -19.33
N LEU A 376 -2.62 2.83 -18.02
CA LEU A 376 -3.81 2.37 -17.31
C LEU A 376 -4.68 3.57 -16.97
N ASN A 377 -5.85 3.70 -17.62
CA ASN A 377 -6.77 4.80 -17.39
C ASN A 377 -7.51 4.62 -16.07
N LEU A 378 -7.08 5.33 -15.04
CA LEU A 378 -7.61 5.23 -13.68
C LEU A 378 -8.97 5.94 -13.50
N ASN A 379 -9.41 6.77 -14.47
CA ASN A 379 -10.73 7.40 -14.46
C ASN A 379 -11.80 6.53 -15.13
N ASP A 380 -11.46 5.32 -15.55
CA ASP A 380 -12.42 4.38 -16.10
C ASP A 380 -13.32 3.80 -15.00
N SER A 381 -14.44 3.20 -15.39
CA SER A 381 -15.25 2.44 -14.44
C SER A 381 -14.44 1.28 -13.83
N PRO A 382 -14.78 0.81 -12.64
CA PRO A 382 -14.14 -0.36 -12.04
C PRO A 382 -14.08 -1.58 -12.99
N ALA A 383 -15.17 -1.86 -13.71
CA ALA A 383 -15.22 -2.94 -14.68
C ALA A 383 -14.30 -2.67 -15.87
N GLY A 384 -14.27 -1.42 -16.38
CA GLY A 384 -13.36 -1.01 -17.45
C GLY A 384 -11.90 -1.12 -17.04
N LEU A 385 -11.56 -0.70 -15.83
CA LEU A 385 -10.20 -0.80 -15.29
C LEU A 385 -9.75 -2.26 -15.15
N LEU A 386 -10.62 -3.14 -14.67
CA LEU A 386 -10.34 -4.58 -14.62
C LEU A 386 -10.20 -5.21 -16.01
N ALA A 387 -10.97 -4.76 -17.00
CA ALA A 387 -10.84 -5.19 -18.38
C ALA A 387 -9.49 -4.76 -19.00
N GLN A 388 -9.02 -3.54 -18.69
CA GLN A 388 -7.68 -3.08 -19.08
C GLN A 388 -6.59 -3.98 -18.45
N MET A 389 -6.72 -4.34 -17.17
CA MET A 389 -5.79 -5.24 -16.49
C MET A 389 -5.79 -6.65 -17.10
N ALA A 390 -6.95 -7.18 -17.48
CA ALA A 390 -7.05 -8.46 -18.17
C ALA A 390 -6.36 -8.43 -19.54
N THR A 391 -6.50 -7.33 -20.28
CA THR A 391 -5.81 -7.10 -21.55
C THR A 391 -4.29 -7.05 -21.38
N LEU A 392 -3.81 -6.34 -20.38
CA LEU A 392 -2.40 -6.28 -20.02
C LEU A 392 -1.86 -7.68 -19.68
N ALA A 393 -2.59 -8.44 -18.86
CA ALA A 393 -2.21 -9.80 -18.48
C ALA A 393 -2.12 -10.72 -19.71
N ALA A 394 -3.09 -10.64 -20.62
CA ALA A 394 -3.08 -11.44 -21.85
C ALA A 394 -1.91 -11.07 -22.77
N LEU A 395 -1.53 -9.80 -22.83
CA LEU A 395 -0.36 -9.36 -23.61
C LEU A 395 0.94 -9.89 -22.99
N ALA A 396 1.12 -9.72 -21.68
CA ALA A 396 2.29 -10.20 -20.97
C ALA A 396 2.47 -11.73 -21.05
N ALA A 397 1.36 -12.47 -21.02
CA ALA A 397 1.40 -13.92 -21.18
C ALA A 397 1.80 -14.37 -22.60
N ARG A 398 1.43 -13.60 -23.63
CA ARG A 398 1.79 -13.88 -25.05
C ARG A 398 3.24 -13.58 -25.35
N THR A 399 3.77 -12.43 -24.92
CA THR A 399 5.19 -12.10 -25.10
C THR A 399 6.08 -13.17 -24.47
N ALA A 400 5.69 -13.67 -23.30
CA ALA A 400 6.37 -14.76 -22.62
C ALA A 400 6.24 -16.16 -23.32
N ALA A 401 5.29 -16.35 -24.24
CA ALA A 401 5.12 -17.62 -24.96
C ALA A 401 5.97 -17.68 -26.23
N VAL A 402 6.13 -16.58 -26.95
CA VAL A 402 6.92 -16.48 -28.18
C VAL A 402 8.39 -16.83 -27.92
N ASP A 403 8.93 -16.44 -26.77
CA ASP A 403 10.33 -16.71 -26.38
C ASP A 403 10.59 -18.20 -26.11
N SER A 404 9.58 -18.91 -25.57
CA SER A 404 9.71 -20.36 -25.30
C SER A 404 9.74 -21.23 -26.57
N GLU A 405 9.22 -20.74 -27.69
CA GLU A 405 9.28 -21.42 -28.99
C GLU A 405 10.56 -21.13 -29.75
N GLN A 406 11.10 -19.92 -29.64
CA GLN A 406 12.40 -19.56 -30.25
C GLN A 406 13.59 -20.25 -29.60
N ASP A 407 13.53 -20.55 -28.31
CA ASP A 407 14.58 -21.26 -27.58
C ASP A 407 14.56 -22.78 -27.90
N ARG A 408 13.39 -23.36 -28.22
CA ARG A 408 13.24 -24.77 -28.64
C ARG A 408 13.68 -25.00 -30.08
N GLY A 409 13.77 -23.96 -30.90
CA GLY A 409 14.24 -24.05 -32.29
C GLY A 409 15.75 -23.90 -32.47
N LYS A 410 16.51 -23.67 -31.36
CA LYS A 410 17.97 -23.52 -31.38
C LYS A 410 18.72 -24.68 -30.73
N LEU A 411 18.03 -25.73 -30.29
CA LEU A 411 18.56 -27.02 -29.83
C LEU A 411 18.32 -28.07 -30.96
#